data_98d10913e32beed910655a4f82bc2a9f
#
_entry.id   98d10913e32beed910655a4f82bc2a9f
#
_cell.length_a   1.000
_cell.length_b   1.000
_cell.length_c   1.000
_cell.angle_alpha   90.00
_cell.angle_beta   90.00
_cell.angle_gamma   90.00
#
_symmetry.space_group_name_H-M   'P 1'
#
loop_
_entity.id
_entity.type
_entity.pdbx_description
1 polymer ?
#
loop_
_entity_poly.entity_id
_entity_poly.type
_entity_poly.pdbx_seq_one_letter_code
_entity_poly.pdbx_strand_id
1 'polypeptide(L)'
;MTHGPAATPDEGRRTEGEHGTRPGVVRTTLAVLRRDGLTLYGQAARAAGVAALGGLLVTVVAFLVTWPTFTAIRLGAIQAHIDEDSYAPDGSRVHDMWLTLLACLPFLILLLHLGCTAIQTASARAATGGQGHGPFRTVLGVYVLRGVLVWAPLVLGILVEEYFTTTTFREYTAIVPKWEYPHLFPLLRYGPPLLGLVLTLVLRFGWALAPATAATEGLAPLASLRRSWSLTWGRIGAWFRTMALALPLGALAVGLYLLLHLAARPLRSATVSVFLEWGPDNTYAAYVVGLLVPIAVALLLAGALILPPAHTALTVLHRRLLTAAAPRG
;
A
#
# COMPACT_ATOMS: atom_id res chain seq x y z
N MET A 1 -10.62 -79.11 -24.78
CA MET A 1 -9.78 -78.81 -23.62
C MET A 1 -9.04 -77.49 -23.91
N THR A 2 -9.61 -76.38 -23.44
CA THR A 2 -9.03 -75.06 -23.66
C THR A 2 -8.65 -74.48 -22.27
N HIS A 3 -7.35 -74.37 -22.03
CA HIS A 3 -6.82 -73.76 -20.84
C HIS A 3 -7.00 -72.21 -20.93
N GLY A 4 -7.79 -71.62 -20.02
CA GLY A 4 -7.83 -70.19 -19.80
C GLY A 4 -6.61 -69.71 -19.06
N PRO A 5 -6.10 -68.48 -19.36
CA PRO A 5 -4.96 -67.90 -18.61
C PRO A 5 -5.37 -67.47 -17.20
N ALA A 6 -4.53 -67.82 -16.22
CA ALA A 6 -4.68 -67.46 -14.84
C ALA A 6 -4.56 -65.92 -14.66
N ALA A 7 -5.53 -65.34 -13.95
CA ALA A 7 -5.48 -63.92 -13.52
C ALA A 7 -4.37 -63.71 -12.52
N THR A 8 -3.49 -62.73 -12.75
CA THR A 8 -2.47 -62.29 -11.82
C THR A 8 -3.11 -61.34 -10.77
N PRO A 9 -3.05 -61.65 -9.48
CA PRO A 9 -3.62 -60.79 -8.41
C PRO A 9 -2.49 -59.92 -7.81
N ASP A 10 -2.10 -58.82 -8.45
CA ASP A 10 -1.16 -57.91 -7.79
C ASP A 10 -1.18 -56.45 -8.26
N GLU A 11 -2.31 -55.96 -8.84
CA GLU A 11 -2.44 -54.53 -9.20
C GLU A 11 -3.21 -53.66 -8.20
N GLY A 12 -3.64 -54.22 -7.07
CA GLY A 12 -4.53 -53.55 -6.11
C GLY A 12 -3.89 -52.84 -4.92
N ARG A 13 -2.54 -52.75 -4.84
CA ARG A 13 -1.89 -52.34 -3.57
C ARG A 13 -0.92 -51.18 -3.62
N ARG A 14 -1.05 -50.26 -4.57
CA ARG A 14 -0.12 -49.11 -4.69
C ARG A 14 -0.75 -47.72 -4.60
N THR A 15 -1.86 -47.50 -3.92
CA THR A 15 -2.45 -46.14 -3.82
C THR A 15 -2.75 -45.64 -2.44
N GLU A 16 -2.36 -46.28 -1.35
CA GLU A 16 -2.70 -45.84 0.03
C GLU A 16 -1.48 -45.40 0.86
N GLY A 17 -0.53 -44.66 0.32
CA GLY A 17 0.69 -44.30 1.08
C GLY A 17 1.22 -42.88 0.94
N GLU A 18 0.73 -42.04 0.06
CA GLU A 18 1.26 -40.69 -0.12
C GLU A 18 0.26 -39.59 0.24
N HIS A 19 -0.13 -39.54 1.51
CA HIS A 19 -0.58 -38.27 2.09
C HIS A 19 0.66 -37.38 2.29
N GLY A 20 1.38 -37.07 1.21
CA GLY A 20 2.46 -36.10 1.19
C GLY A 20 1.92 -34.76 1.72
N THR A 21 2.33 -34.38 2.92
CA THR A 21 2.00 -33.09 3.53
C THR A 21 2.27 -31.98 2.53
N ARG A 22 1.22 -31.38 1.98
CA ARG A 22 1.34 -30.28 0.98
C ARG A 22 2.27 -29.22 1.54
N PRO A 23 3.35 -28.85 0.85
CA PRO A 23 4.37 -27.92 1.35
C PRO A 23 3.72 -26.60 1.77
N GLY A 24 4.09 -26.02 2.92
CA GLY A 24 3.51 -24.77 3.47
C GLY A 24 3.54 -23.58 2.49
N VAL A 25 2.69 -22.55 2.69
CA VAL A 25 2.62 -21.34 1.83
C VAL A 25 4.01 -20.73 1.65
N VAL A 26 4.76 -20.56 2.74
CA VAL A 26 6.10 -19.99 2.74
C VAL A 26 7.06 -20.80 1.86
N ARG A 27 7.08 -22.13 2.02
CA ARG A 27 7.96 -22.99 1.21
C ARG A 27 7.62 -22.92 -0.28
N THR A 28 6.34 -22.90 -0.62
CA THR A 28 5.90 -22.76 -2.02
C THR A 28 6.27 -21.38 -2.58
N THR A 29 6.09 -20.32 -1.80
CA THR A 29 6.49 -18.95 -2.19
C THR A 29 7.99 -18.87 -2.45
N LEU A 30 8.82 -19.41 -1.56
CA LEU A 30 10.25 -19.45 -1.73
C LEU A 30 10.67 -20.26 -2.96
N ALA A 31 9.99 -21.37 -3.25
CA ALA A 31 10.25 -22.15 -4.47
C ALA A 31 9.97 -21.36 -5.75
N VAL A 32 8.85 -20.61 -5.80
CA VAL A 32 8.53 -19.70 -6.91
C VAL A 32 9.57 -18.58 -7.03
N LEU A 33 9.95 -17.95 -5.90
CA LEU A 33 10.95 -16.89 -5.90
C LEU A 33 12.33 -17.38 -6.34
N ARG A 34 12.73 -18.61 -5.98
CA ARG A 34 13.98 -19.21 -6.45
C ARG A 34 13.97 -19.47 -7.95
N ARG A 35 12.85 -19.91 -8.51
CA ARG A 35 12.70 -20.22 -9.93
C ARG A 35 12.59 -18.97 -10.80
N ASP A 36 11.73 -18.03 -10.41
CA ASP A 36 11.32 -16.87 -11.22
C ASP A 36 11.79 -15.53 -10.63
N GLY A 37 12.65 -15.54 -9.61
CA GLY A 37 13.03 -14.35 -8.82
C GLY A 37 13.63 -13.24 -9.68
N LEU A 38 14.54 -13.56 -10.60
CA LEU A 38 15.14 -12.55 -11.49
C LEU A 38 14.09 -11.81 -12.31
N THR A 39 13.09 -12.52 -12.83
CA THR A 39 11.99 -11.92 -13.59
C THR A 39 11.11 -11.03 -12.69
N LEU A 40 10.76 -11.51 -11.49
CA LEU A 40 9.92 -10.79 -10.54
C LEU A 40 10.60 -9.52 -10.01
N TYR A 41 11.88 -9.62 -9.61
CA TYR A 41 12.64 -8.46 -9.16
C TYR A 41 12.99 -7.51 -10.30
N GLY A 42 13.21 -8.02 -11.52
CA GLY A 42 13.34 -7.20 -12.72
C GLY A 42 12.09 -6.38 -13.03
N GLN A 43 10.89 -6.96 -12.87
CA GLN A 43 9.63 -6.22 -12.98
C GLN A 43 9.45 -5.21 -11.85
N ALA A 44 9.82 -5.56 -10.62
CA ALA A 44 9.77 -4.63 -9.49
C ALA A 44 10.73 -3.44 -9.68
N ALA A 45 11.94 -3.67 -10.16
CA ALA A 45 12.90 -2.62 -10.48
C ALA A 45 12.39 -1.69 -11.59
N ARG A 46 11.79 -2.23 -12.66
CA ARG A 46 11.15 -1.42 -13.72
C ARG A 46 9.99 -0.60 -13.17
N ALA A 47 9.11 -1.20 -12.36
CA ALA A 47 8.01 -0.50 -11.71
C ALA A 47 8.50 0.61 -10.79
N ALA A 48 9.55 0.37 -10.00
CA ALA A 48 10.18 1.37 -9.15
C ALA A 48 10.82 2.50 -9.97
N GLY A 49 11.48 2.18 -11.10
CA GLY A 49 12.03 3.18 -12.02
C GLY A 49 10.96 4.09 -12.63
N VAL A 50 9.85 3.52 -13.10
CA VAL A 50 8.71 4.28 -13.61
C VAL A 50 8.08 5.14 -12.52
N ALA A 51 7.93 4.60 -11.30
CA ALA A 51 7.41 5.34 -10.16
C ALA A 51 8.36 6.46 -9.73
N ALA A 52 9.69 6.26 -9.79
CA ALA A 52 10.69 7.29 -9.51
C ALA A 52 10.62 8.44 -10.51
N LEU A 53 10.58 8.12 -11.81
CA LEU A 53 10.49 9.15 -12.88
C LEU A 53 9.15 9.91 -12.81
N GLY A 54 8.03 9.19 -12.67
CA GLY A 54 6.73 9.82 -12.52
C GLY A 54 6.61 10.64 -11.23
N GLY A 55 7.13 10.13 -10.11
CA GLY A 55 7.18 10.84 -8.84
C GLY A 55 8.06 12.10 -8.92
N LEU A 56 9.21 12.02 -9.60
CA LEU A 56 10.06 13.18 -9.85
C LEU A 56 9.32 14.25 -10.67
N LEU A 57 8.64 13.85 -11.75
CA LEU A 57 7.85 14.77 -12.57
C LEU A 57 6.75 15.46 -11.75
N VAL A 58 5.98 14.70 -10.97
CA VAL A 58 4.94 15.25 -10.07
C VAL A 58 5.56 16.23 -9.06
N THR A 59 6.71 15.88 -8.49
CA THR A 59 7.44 16.73 -7.54
C THR A 59 7.90 18.04 -8.20
N VAL A 60 8.49 17.98 -9.41
CA VAL A 60 8.90 19.18 -10.15
C VAL A 60 7.70 20.08 -10.43
N VAL A 61 6.57 19.52 -10.91
CA VAL A 61 5.35 20.29 -11.16
C VAL A 61 4.83 20.92 -9.85
N ALA A 62 4.80 20.16 -8.75
CA ALA A 62 4.39 20.68 -7.43
C ALA A 62 5.28 21.84 -6.98
N PHE A 63 6.61 21.73 -7.15
CA PHE A 63 7.54 22.80 -6.85
C PHE A 63 7.34 24.05 -7.72
N LEU A 64 7.09 23.87 -9.01
CA LEU A 64 6.81 25.00 -9.91
C LEU A 64 5.52 25.75 -9.49
N VAL A 65 4.47 25.01 -9.11
CA VAL A 65 3.20 25.60 -8.64
C VAL A 65 3.36 26.30 -7.29
N THR A 66 4.14 25.71 -6.36
CA THR A 66 4.32 26.27 -5.00
C THR A 66 5.49 27.26 -4.91
N TRP A 67 6.23 27.48 -5.99
CA TRP A 67 7.41 28.37 -5.99
C TRP A 67 7.11 29.80 -5.50
N PRO A 68 6.01 30.46 -5.93
CA PRO A 68 5.65 31.78 -5.40
C PRO A 68 5.46 31.76 -3.88
N THR A 69 4.88 30.70 -3.34
CA THR A 69 4.66 30.52 -1.89
C THR A 69 5.99 30.40 -1.15
N PHE A 70 6.93 29.57 -1.63
CA PHE A 70 8.28 29.47 -1.06
C PHE A 70 9.03 30.81 -1.08
N THR A 71 8.92 31.57 -2.19
CA THR A 71 9.54 32.89 -2.31
C THR A 71 8.94 33.88 -1.32
N ALA A 72 7.61 33.88 -1.17
CA ALA A 72 6.93 34.76 -0.23
C ALA A 72 7.25 34.45 1.24
N ILE A 73 7.38 33.14 1.58
CA ILE A 73 7.82 32.73 2.93
C ILE A 73 9.24 33.21 3.19
N ARG A 74 10.16 33.06 2.24
CA ARG A 74 11.55 33.53 2.36
C ARG A 74 11.63 35.03 2.55
N LEU A 75 10.93 35.82 1.72
CA LEU A 75 10.90 37.28 1.83
C LEU A 75 10.32 37.74 3.16
N GLY A 76 9.24 37.12 3.63
CA GLY A 76 8.65 37.41 4.93
C GLY A 76 9.61 37.13 6.09
N ALA A 77 10.36 36.02 6.01
CA ALA A 77 11.36 35.69 7.03
C ALA A 77 12.54 36.69 7.06
N ILE A 78 13.00 37.15 5.88
CA ILE A 78 14.02 38.19 5.77
C ILE A 78 13.53 39.50 6.37
N GLN A 79 12.30 39.91 6.04
CA GLN A 79 11.69 41.14 6.55
C GLN A 79 11.56 41.09 8.09
N ALA A 80 11.03 39.99 8.64
CA ALA A 80 10.91 39.83 10.08
C ALA A 80 12.27 39.86 10.80
N HIS A 81 13.32 39.33 10.16
CA HIS A 81 14.67 39.42 10.73
C HIS A 81 15.22 40.85 10.72
N ILE A 82 14.87 41.65 9.70
CA ILE A 82 15.23 43.09 9.64
C ILE A 82 14.50 43.88 10.70
N ASP A 83 13.21 43.55 10.92
CA ASP A 83 12.34 44.24 11.88
C ASP A 83 12.52 43.75 13.33
N GLU A 84 13.44 42.80 13.56
CA GLU A 84 13.69 42.12 14.85
C GLU A 84 12.44 41.41 15.41
N ASP A 85 11.50 41.05 14.55
CA ASP A 85 10.25 40.38 14.89
C ASP A 85 10.30 38.85 14.70
N SER A 86 9.45 38.12 15.41
CA SER A 86 9.32 36.68 15.20
C SER A 86 8.45 36.37 13.97
N TYR A 87 9.03 35.68 12.98
CA TYR A 87 8.31 35.29 11.79
C TYR A 87 7.44 34.04 12.03
N ALA A 88 6.15 34.20 11.80
CA ALA A 88 5.23 33.06 11.65
C ALA A 88 4.68 33.07 10.21
N PRO A 89 4.81 31.97 9.45
CA PRO A 89 4.22 31.90 8.12
C PRO A 89 2.71 32.14 8.18
N ASP A 90 2.18 32.92 7.26
CA ASP A 90 0.74 33.15 7.13
C ASP A 90 0.02 31.82 6.89
N GLY A 91 -1.03 31.54 7.67
CA GLY A 91 -1.80 30.31 7.60
C GLY A 91 -2.38 30.02 6.21
N SER A 92 -2.70 31.06 5.43
CA SER A 92 -3.18 30.93 4.06
C SER A 92 -2.13 30.28 3.15
N ARG A 93 -0.86 30.65 3.28
CA ARG A 93 0.26 30.09 2.48
C ARG A 93 0.54 28.64 2.82
N VAL A 94 0.44 28.27 4.10
CA VAL A 94 0.55 26.87 4.54
C VAL A 94 -0.59 26.06 3.96
N HIS A 95 -1.82 26.62 3.91
CA HIS A 95 -2.97 25.97 3.32
C HIS A 95 -2.79 25.71 1.81
N ASP A 96 -2.27 26.65 1.04
CA ASP A 96 -1.99 26.48 -0.40
C ASP A 96 -0.96 25.35 -0.66
N MET A 97 0.05 25.21 0.19
CA MET A 97 1.01 24.10 0.11
C MET A 97 0.31 22.75 0.38
N TRP A 98 -0.59 22.68 1.36
CA TRP A 98 -1.38 21.47 1.63
C TRP A 98 -2.32 21.11 0.48
N LEU A 99 -2.99 22.09 -0.14
CA LEU A 99 -3.82 21.85 -1.33
C LEU A 99 -3.02 21.31 -2.50
N THR A 100 -1.83 21.85 -2.74
CA THR A 100 -0.93 21.33 -3.79
C THR A 100 -0.49 19.89 -3.51
N LEU A 101 -0.12 19.58 -2.26
CA LEU A 101 0.22 18.21 -1.85
C LEU A 101 -0.96 17.26 -2.05
N LEU A 102 -2.16 17.69 -1.65
CA LEU A 102 -3.38 16.91 -1.83
C LEU A 102 -3.70 16.67 -3.31
N ALA A 103 -3.50 17.67 -4.18
CA ALA A 103 -3.68 17.54 -5.62
C ALA A 103 -2.67 16.57 -6.28
N CYS A 104 -1.46 16.44 -5.73
CA CYS A 104 -0.45 15.49 -6.21
C CYS A 104 -0.74 14.04 -5.79
N LEU A 105 -1.46 13.85 -4.69
CA LEU A 105 -1.68 12.54 -4.08
C LEU A 105 -2.36 11.51 -5.01
N PRO A 106 -3.40 11.85 -5.81
CA PRO A 106 -4.01 10.92 -6.74
C PRO A 106 -3.04 10.39 -7.80
N PHE A 107 -2.13 11.23 -8.29
CA PHE A 107 -1.11 10.81 -9.27
C PHE A 107 -0.09 9.86 -8.66
N LEU A 108 0.37 10.13 -7.45
CA LEU A 108 1.29 9.24 -6.72
C LEU A 108 0.63 7.89 -6.39
N ILE A 109 -0.64 7.91 -5.97
CA ILE A 109 -1.43 6.69 -5.73
C ILE A 109 -1.59 5.89 -7.02
N LEU A 110 -1.88 6.55 -8.14
CA LEU A 110 -1.99 5.88 -9.44
C LEU A 110 -0.69 5.21 -9.85
N LEU A 111 0.46 5.89 -9.71
CA LEU A 111 1.78 5.32 -9.97
C LEU A 111 2.05 4.08 -9.10
N LEU A 112 1.71 4.14 -7.82
CA LEU A 112 1.80 3.00 -6.90
C LEU A 112 0.92 1.83 -7.37
N HIS A 113 -0.33 2.10 -7.77
CA HIS A 113 -1.25 1.06 -8.25
C HIS A 113 -0.78 0.43 -9.55
N LEU A 114 -0.20 1.21 -10.48
CA LEU A 114 0.41 0.69 -11.71
C LEU A 114 1.57 -0.27 -11.39
N GLY A 115 2.46 0.13 -10.50
CA GLY A 115 3.59 -0.71 -10.04
C GLY A 115 3.11 -2.00 -9.38
N CYS A 116 2.20 -1.90 -8.41
CA CYS A 116 1.60 -3.07 -7.74
C CYS A 116 0.90 -4.01 -8.73
N THR A 117 0.20 -3.47 -9.74
CA THR A 117 -0.47 -4.26 -10.78
C THR A 117 0.53 -5.03 -11.62
N ALA A 118 1.62 -4.40 -12.05
CA ALA A 118 2.66 -5.04 -12.84
C ALA A 118 3.31 -6.21 -12.07
N ILE A 119 3.65 -5.99 -10.80
CA ILE A 119 4.25 -7.03 -9.96
C ILE A 119 3.23 -8.15 -9.65
N GLN A 120 1.97 -7.81 -9.37
CA GLN A 120 0.92 -8.80 -9.08
C GLN A 120 0.65 -9.71 -10.28
N THR A 121 0.56 -9.15 -11.50
CA THR A 121 0.34 -9.94 -12.72
C THR A 121 1.54 -10.84 -13.02
N ALA A 122 2.77 -10.37 -12.82
CA ALA A 122 3.97 -11.18 -12.94
C ALA A 122 4.01 -12.31 -11.89
N SER A 123 3.72 -12.00 -10.62
CA SER A 123 3.65 -12.99 -9.53
C SER A 123 2.57 -14.05 -9.77
N ALA A 124 1.42 -13.65 -10.31
CA ALA A 124 0.35 -14.59 -10.67
C ALA A 124 0.80 -15.55 -11.77
N ARG A 125 1.43 -15.05 -12.83
CA ARG A 125 1.98 -15.89 -13.92
C ARG A 125 3.04 -16.85 -13.41
N ALA A 126 3.97 -16.38 -12.60
CA ALA A 126 5.01 -17.20 -12.00
C ALA A 126 4.42 -18.32 -11.12
N ALA A 127 3.45 -18.00 -10.24
CA ALA A 127 2.80 -18.94 -9.35
C ALA A 127 1.90 -19.96 -10.06
N THR A 128 1.35 -19.62 -11.26
CA THR A 128 0.46 -20.49 -12.05
C THR A 128 1.15 -21.21 -13.18
N GLY A 129 2.48 -21.08 -13.34
CA GLY A 129 3.21 -21.68 -14.46
C GLY A 129 2.82 -21.09 -15.83
N GLY A 130 2.47 -19.78 -15.87
CA GLY A 130 2.09 -19.09 -17.11
C GLY A 130 0.58 -19.04 -17.39
N GLN A 131 -0.24 -19.76 -16.63
CA GLN A 131 -1.69 -19.84 -16.82
C GLN A 131 -2.49 -18.68 -16.19
N GLY A 132 -1.87 -17.59 -15.80
CA GLY A 132 -2.57 -16.41 -15.25
C GLY A 132 -3.39 -15.71 -16.34
N HIS A 133 -4.71 -15.66 -16.18
CA HIS A 133 -5.65 -15.20 -17.23
C HIS A 133 -6.11 -13.73 -17.03
N GLY A 134 -5.79 -13.09 -15.91
CA GLY A 134 -6.30 -11.76 -15.61
C GLY A 134 -5.61 -10.67 -16.44
N PRO A 135 -6.36 -9.88 -17.26
CA PRO A 135 -5.81 -8.76 -17.99
C PRO A 135 -5.33 -7.66 -17.03
N PHE A 136 -4.24 -6.98 -17.38
CA PHE A 136 -3.64 -5.90 -16.57
C PHE A 136 -4.68 -4.84 -16.12
N ARG A 137 -5.57 -4.44 -17.03
CA ARG A 137 -6.62 -3.45 -16.76
C ARG A 137 -7.57 -3.86 -15.64
N THR A 138 -7.94 -5.14 -15.60
CA THR A 138 -8.81 -5.68 -14.54
C THR A 138 -8.12 -5.66 -13.19
N VAL A 139 -6.86 -6.08 -13.11
CA VAL A 139 -6.08 -6.05 -11.86
C VAL A 139 -5.86 -4.61 -11.39
N LEU A 140 -5.56 -3.68 -12.32
CA LEU A 140 -5.46 -2.25 -12.00
C LEU A 140 -6.80 -1.71 -11.46
N GLY A 141 -7.92 -2.06 -12.10
CA GLY A 141 -9.25 -1.69 -11.63
C GLY A 141 -9.55 -2.18 -10.22
N VAL A 142 -9.07 -3.38 -9.85
CA VAL A 142 -9.16 -3.90 -8.47
C VAL A 142 -8.33 -3.04 -7.51
N TYR A 143 -7.09 -2.68 -7.86
CA TYR A 143 -6.25 -1.85 -7.00
C TYR A 143 -6.87 -0.46 -6.77
N VAL A 144 -7.35 0.19 -7.82
CA VAL A 144 -8.00 1.51 -7.73
C VAL A 144 -9.28 1.42 -6.91
N LEU A 145 -10.19 0.51 -7.25
CA LEU A 145 -11.47 0.36 -6.54
C LEU A 145 -11.26 -0.01 -5.07
N ARG A 146 -10.38 -0.98 -4.81
CA ARG A 146 -10.00 -1.35 -3.44
C ARG A 146 -9.36 -0.18 -2.70
N GLY A 147 -8.47 0.57 -3.35
CA GLY A 147 -7.82 1.75 -2.76
C GLY A 147 -8.85 2.75 -2.27
N VAL A 148 -9.78 3.15 -3.14
CA VAL A 148 -10.86 4.08 -2.79
C VAL A 148 -11.72 3.54 -1.65
N LEU A 149 -12.23 2.31 -1.78
CA LEU A 149 -13.16 1.75 -0.79
C LEU A 149 -12.52 1.45 0.57
N VAL A 150 -11.24 1.06 0.60
CA VAL A 150 -10.51 0.78 1.85
C VAL A 150 -10.23 2.07 2.62
N TRP A 151 -9.85 3.14 1.94
CA TRP A 151 -9.51 4.39 2.62
C TRP A 151 -10.71 5.30 2.90
N ALA A 152 -11.83 5.09 2.20
CA ALA A 152 -13.04 5.91 2.36
C ALA A 152 -13.53 6.02 3.83
N PRO A 153 -13.59 4.94 4.65
CA PRO A 153 -14.02 5.06 6.04
C PRO A 153 -13.11 5.94 6.89
N LEU A 154 -11.78 5.84 6.70
CA LEU A 154 -10.83 6.65 7.45
C LEU A 154 -10.93 8.13 7.04
N VAL A 155 -10.98 8.41 5.73
CA VAL A 155 -11.14 9.77 5.22
C VAL A 155 -12.46 10.37 5.72
N LEU A 156 -13.55 9.61 5.66
CA LEU A 156 -14.84 10.06 6.18
C LEU A 156 -14.77 10.32 7.69
N GLY A 157 -14.10 9.45 8.46
CA GLY A 157 -13.92 9.65 9.90
C GLY A 157 -13.14 10.93 10.23
N ILE A 158 -12.10 11.25 9.45
CA ILE A 158 -11.33 12.50 9.59
C ILE A 158 -12.19 13.72 9.20
N LEU A 159 -12.95 13.64 8.10
CA LEU A 159 -13.83 14.75 7.68
C LEU A 159 -14.94 15.02 8.68
N VAL A 160 -15.47 13.96 9.29
CA VAL A 160 -16.48 14.09 10.36
C VAL A 160 -15.86 14.74 11.60
N GLU A 161 -14.65 14.34 11.99
CA GLU A 161 -13.91 14.94 13.10
C GLU A 161 -13.65 16.43 12.84
N GLU A 162 -13.13 16.77 11.66
CA GLU A 162 -12.84 18.14 11.27
C GLU A 162 -14.13 19.01 11.26
N TYR A 163 -15.22 18.48 10.72
CA TYR A 163 -16.51 19.17 10.73
C TYR A 163 -16.99 19.45 12.15
N PHE A 164 -16.91 18.50 13.07
CA PHE A 164 -17.32 18.70 14.46
C PHE A 164 -16.37 19.61 15.22
N THR A 165 -15.07 19.57 14.97
CA THR A 165 -14.09 20.44 15.66
C THR A 165 -14.17 21.89 15.18
N THR A 166 -14.36 22.11 13.88
CA THR A 166 -14.37 23.48 13.31
C THR A 166 -15.71 24.18 13.43
N THR A 167 -16.83 23.49 13.17
CA THR A 167 -18.16 24.11 13.14
C THR A 167 -18.87 24.04 14.48
N THR A 168 -18.96 22.84 15.06
CA THR A 168 -19.79 22.64 16.26
C THR A 168 -19.07 23.05 17.54
N PHE A 169 -17.78 22.69 17.66
CA PHE A 169 -17.04 22.97 18.89
C PHE A 169 -16.55 24.39 19.00
N ARG A 170 -16.23 25.06 17.89
CA ARG A 170 -15.81 26.46 17.93
C ARG A 170 -16.95 27.36 18.43
N GLU A 171 -18.19 27.10 18.01
CA GLU A 171 -19.35 27.80 18.51
C GLU A 171 -19.71 27.38 19.95
N TYR A 172 -19.63 26.07 20.24
CA TYR A 172 -20.02 25.54 21.55
C TYR A 172 -19.02 25.87 22.67
N THR A 173 -17.70 25.86 22.39
CA THR A 173 -16.67 26.21 23.38
C THR A 173 -16.58 27.69 23.66
N ALA A 174 -17.20 28.55 22.85
CA ALA A 174 -17.40 29.96 23.18
C ALA A 174 -18.49 30.16 24.23
N ILE A 175 -19.41 29.20 24.39
CA ILE A 175 -20.60 29.32 25.26
C ILE A 175 -20.49 28.41 26.49
N VAL A 176 -19.84 27.21 26.37
CA VAL A 176 -19.79 26.21 27.44
C VAL A 176 -18.34 25.89 27.79
N PRO A 177 -17.93 26.03 29.06
CA PRO A 177 -16.57 25.70 29.50
C PRO A 177 -16.20 24.24 29.24
N LYS A 178 -14.98 23.99 28.77
CA LYS A 178 -14.46 22.63 28.40
C LYS A 178 -14.54 21.59 29.54
N TRP A 179 -14.58 22.01 30.79
CA TRP A 179 -14.68 21.11 31.96
C TRP A 179 -16.06 20.49 32.18
N GLU A 180 -17.14 21.04 31.56
CA GLU A 180 -18.48 20.52 31.74
C GLU A 180 -18.74 19.21 30.95
N TYR A 181 -17.93 18.95 29.90
CA TYR A 181 -18.04 17.74 29.07
C TYR A 181 -16.70 17.07 28.80
N PRO A 182 -15.97 16.67 29.85
CA PRO A 182 -14.60 16.14 29.70
C PRO A 182 -14.52 14.85 28.90
N HIS A 183 -15.62 14.09 28.80
CA HIS A 183 -15.66 12.79 28.11
C HIS A 183 -16.17 12.87 26.67
N LEU A 184 -17.03 13.83 26.32
CA LEU A 184 -17.60 13.97 24.98
C LEU A 184 -16.58 14.52 23.97
N PHE A 185 -15.75 15.45 24.38
CA PHE A 185 -14.76 16.06 23.50
C PHE A 185 -13.75 15.03 22.93
N PRO A 186 -13.07 14.20 23.74
CA PRO A 186 -12.21 13.14 23.23
C PRO A 186 -12.95 12.13 22.37
N LEU A 187 -14.19 11.78 22.73
CA LEU A 187 -15.00 10.82 21.97
C LEU A 187 -15.32 11.35 20.56
N LEU A 188 -15.74 12.59 20.42
CA LEU A 188 -16.07 13.22 19.13
C LEU A 188 -14.81 13.48 18.31
N ARG A 189 -13.69 13.83 18.95
CA ARG A 189 -12.42 14.10 18.27
C ARG A 189 -11.74 12.83 17.78
N TYR A 190 -11.70 11.78 18.59
CA TYR A 190 -10.95 10.55 18.27
C TYR A 190 -11.85 9.40 17.81
N GLY A 191 -13.13 9.40 18.18
CA GLY A 191 -14.09 8.33 17.87
C GLY A 191 -14.26 8.10 16.37
N PRO A 192 -14.64 9.11 15.57
CA PRO A 192 -14.85 8.94 14.13
C PRO A 192 -13.57 8.47 13.38
N PRO A 193 -12.38 9.06 13.59
CA PRO A 193 -11.15 8.57 12.98
C PRO A 193 -10.78 7.15 13.40
N LEU A 194 -10.96 6.78 14.69
CA LEU A 194 -10.71 5.43 15.18
C LEU A 194 -11.66 4.41 14.56
N LEU A 195 -12.96 4.72 14.51
CA LEU A 195 -13.94 3.87 13.83
C LEU A 195 -13.60 3.72 12.35
N GLY A 196 -13.27 4.81 11.68
CA GLY A 196 -12.80 4.82 10.30
C GLY A 196 -11.56 3.94 10.10
N LEU A 197 -10.60 4.01 11.01
CA LEU A 197 -9.40 3.18 11.00
C LEU A 197 -9.73 1.69 11.16
N VAL A 198 -10.59 1.33 12.13
CA VAL A 198 -11.01 -0.06 12.34
C VAL A 198 -11.71 -0.61 11.09
N LEU A 199 -12.65 0.14 10.51
CA LEU A 199 -13.33 -0.26 9.27
C LEU A 199 -12.35 -0.40 8.11
N THR A 200 -11.40 0.52 7.96
CA THR A 200 -10.32 0.45 6.97
C THR A 200 -9.51 -0.83 7.11
N LEU A 201 -9.12 -1.21 8.33
CA LEU A 201 -8.39 -2.45 8.59
C LEU A 201 -9.23 -3.69 8.25
N VAL A 202 -10.50 -3.74 8.65
CA VAL A 202 -11.43 -4.84 8.32
C VAL A 202 -11.56 -5.02 6.81
N LEU A 203 -11.79 -3.92 6.06
CA LEU A 203 -11.89 -3.94 4.60
C LEU A 203 -10.56 -4.34 3.96
N ARG A 204 -9.43 -3.82 4.46
CA ARG A 204 -8.10 -4.14 3.96
C ARG A 204 -7.79 -5.63 4.06
N PHE A 205 -8.14 -6.28 5.18
CA PHE A 205 -7.97 -7.71 5.37
C PHE A 205 -8.97 -8.52 4.53
N GLY A 206 -10.24 -8.15 4.52
CA GLY A 206 -11.27 -8.83 3.72
C GLY A 206 -10.96 -8.86 2.23
N TRP A 207 -10.34 -7.80 1.72
CA TRP A 207 -9.96 -7.67 0.31
C TRP A 207 -8.47 -7.88 0.04
N ALA A 208 -7.74 -8.50 0.95
CA ALA A 208 -6.30 -8.74 0.78
C ALA A 208 -6.00 -9.62 -0.44
N LEU A 209 -6.88 -10.59 -0.75
CA LEU A 209 -6.72 -11.52 -1.85
C LEU A 209 -7.31 -11.02 -3.19
N ALA A 210 -8.04 -9.90 -3.22
CA ALA A 210 -8.74 -9.44 -4.41
C ALA A 210 -7.84 -9.21 -5.64
N PRO A 211 -6.63 -8.61 -5.52
CA PRO A 211 -5.73 -8.49 -6.66
C PRO A 211 -5.24 -9.86 -7.17
N ALA A 212 -5.00 -10.82 -6.26
CA ALA A 212 -4.61 -12.18 -6.63
C ALA A 212 -5.75 -12.90 -7.36
N THR A 213 -7.01 -12.75 -6.88
CA THR A 213 -8.22 -13.28 -7.53
C THR A 213 -8.37 -12.73 -8.96
N ALA A 214 -8.25 -11.42 -9.14
CA ALA A 214 -8.32 -10.79 -10.47
C ALA A 214 -7.22 -11.29 -11.41
N ALA A 215 -6.00 -11.43 -10.89
CA ALA A 215 -4.85 -11.85 -11.70
C ALA A 215 -4.89 -13.34 -12.09
N THR A 216 -5.49 -14.21 -11.25
CA THR A 216 -5.54 -15.65 -11.50
C THR A 216 -6.83 -16.12 -12.14
N GLU A 217 -7.99 -15.59 -11.71
CA GLU A 217 -9.31 -16.00 -12.21
C GLU A 217 -9.84 -15.07 -13.31
N GLY A 218 -9.22 -13.89 -13.53
CA GLY A 218 -9.65 -12.93 -14.56
C GLY A 218 -10.99 -12.25 -14.26
N LEU A 219 -11.48 -12.31 -13.01
CA LEU A 219 -12.76 -11.76 -12.59
C LEU A 219 -12.78 -10.24 -12.65
N ALA A 220 -13.92 -9.64 -13.00
CA ALA A 220 -14.15 -8.20 -12.95
C ALA A 220 -13.85 -7.62 -11.55
N PRO A 221 -13.49 -6.32 -11.42
CA PRO A 221 -13.02 -5.74 -10.16
C PRO A 221 -13.96 -5.98 -8.98
N LEU A 222 -15.25 -5.71 -9.13
CA LEU A 222 -16.23 -5.91 -8.05
C LEU A 222 -16.43 -7.38 -7.70
N ALA A 223 -16.43 -8.27 -8.71
CA ALA A 223 -16.53 -9.72 -8.50
C ALA A 223 -15.29 -10.23 -7.75
N SER A 224 -14.08 -9.73 -8.05
CA SER A 224 -12.84 -10.05 -7.34
C SER A 224 -12.89 -9.63 -5.89
N LEU A 225 -13.43 -8.43 -5.57
CA LEU A 225 -13.63 -7.99 -4.19
C LEU A 225 -14.62 -8.90 -3.43
N ARG A 226 -15.77 -9.22 -4.03
CA ARG A 226 -16.76 -10.13 -3.44
C ARG A 226 -16.18 -11.53 -3.22
N ARG A 227 -15.44 -12.05 -4.19
CA ARG A 227 -14.78 -13.36 -4.12
C ARG A 227 -13.72 -13.38 -3.02
N SER A 228 -12.86 -12.35 -2.94
CA SER A 228 -11.87 -12.20 -1.87
C SER A 228 -12.55 -12.18 -0.49
N TRP A 229 -13.62 -11.40 -0.35
CA TRP A 229 -14.39 -11.32 0.89
C TRP A 229 -14.93 -12.68 1.32
N SER A 230 -15.58 -13.40 0.41
CA SER A 230 -16.12 -14.74 0.71
C SER A 230 -15.03 -15.76 1.05
N LEU A 231 -13.86 -15.70 0.40
CA LEU A 231 -12.73 -16.58 0.70
C LEU A 231 -12.09 -16.27 2.06
N THR A 232 -12.05 -15.00 2.45
CA THR A 232 -11.40 -14.57 3.70
C THR A 232 -12.34 -14.78 4.90
N TRP A 233 -13.60 -14.34 4.79
CA TRP A 233 -14.58 -14.38 5.89
C TRP A 233 -15.46 -15.62 5.92
N GLY A 234 -15.57 -16.36 4.82
CA GLY A 234 -16.40 -17.55 4.75
C GLY A 234 -15.96 -18.70 5.64
N ARG A 235 -14.71 -18.68 6.14
CA ARG A 235 -14.15 -19.68 7.06
C ARG A 235 -13.16 -19.03 8.01
N ILE A 236 -13.36 -19.22 9.31
CA ILE A 236 -12.49 -18.65 10.35
C ILE A 236 -11.00 -19.03 10.16
N GLY A 237 -10.74 -20.27 9.72
CA GLY A 237 -9.39 -20.75 9.43
C GLY A 237 -8.73 -20.06 8.21
N ALA A 238 -9.50 -19.56 7.23
CA ALA A 238 -8.98 -18.77 6.12
C ALA A 238 -8.60 -17.37 6.59
N TRP A 239 -9.42 -16.77 7.45
CA TRP A 239 -9.13 -15.50 8.09
C TRP A 239 -7.82 -15.54 8.87
N PHE A 240 -7.63 -16.52 9.76
CA PHE A 240 -6.38 -16.69 10.51
C PHE A 240 -5.16 -16.89 9.60
N ARG A 241 -5.27 -17.68 8.53
CA ARG A 241 -4.17 -17.88 7.57
C ARG A 241 -3.81 -16.60 6.83
N THR A 242 -4.81 -15.80 6.45
CA THR A 242 -4.58 -14.50 5.79
C THR A 242 -3.91 -13.52 6.74
N MET A 243 -4.34 -13.45 8.00
CA MET A 243 -3.73 -12.62 9.04
C MET A 243 -2.30 -13.07 9.36
N ALA A 244 -2.09 -14.38 9.56
CA ALA A 244 -0.77 -14.95 9.85
C ALA A 244 0.24 -14.71 8.73
N LEU A 245 -0.20 -14.49 7.50
CA LEU A 245 0.66 -14.11 6.38
C LEU A 245 0.80 -12.59 6.26
N ALA A 246 -0.29 -11.85 6.33
CA ALA A 246 -0.33 -10.41 6.06
C ALA A 246 0.36 -9.59 7.15
N LEU A 247 0.20 -9.96 8.44
CA LEU A 247 0.81 -9.23 9.54
C LEU A 247 2.35 -9.28 9.52
N PRO A 248 3.02 -10.43 9.40
CA PRO A 248 4.48 -10.48 9.31
C PRO A 248 5.02 -9.78 8.07
N LEU A 249 4.33 -9.91 6.92
CA LEU A 249 4.73 -9.19 5.70
C LEU A 249 4.59 -7.67 5.87
N GLY A 250 3.54 -7.22 6.53
CA GLY A 250 3.35 -5.80 6.86
C GLY A 250 4.40 -5.29 7.83
N ALA A 251 4.69 -6.04 8.90
CA ALA A 251 5.73 -5.70 9.86
C ALA A 251 7.12 -5.66 9.20
N LEU A 252 7.42 -6.64 8.33
CA LEU A 252 8.67 -6.65 7.56
C LEU A 252 8.77 -5.45 6.61
N ALA A 253 7.68 -5.08 5.95
CA ALA A 253 7.65 -3.91 5.07
C ALA A 253 7.92 -2.61 5.82
N VAL A 254 7.27 -2.43 6.98
CA VAL A 254 7.50 -1.26 7.85
C VAL A 254 8.92 -1.25 8.39
N GLY A 255 9.41 -2.39 8.91
CA GLY A 255 10.77 -2.50 9.44
C GLY A 255 11.83 -2.20 8.37
N LEU A 256 11.67 -2.74 7.17
CA LEU A 256 12.57 -2.48 6.05
C LEU A 256 12.52 -1.01 5.61
N TYR A 257 11.32 -0.42 5.51
CA TYR A 257 11.18 0.99 5.22
C TYR A 257 11.91 1.87 6.25
N LEU A 258 11.70 1.61 7.54
CA LEU A 258 12.37 2.37 8.62
C LEU A 258 13.89 2.22 8.55
N LEU A 259 14.40 1.02 8.31
CA LEU A 259 15.83 0.76 8.14
C LEU A 259 16.41 1.52 6.94
N LEU A 260 15.74 1.44 5.79
CA LEU A 260 16.18 2.14 4.58
C LEU A 260 16.05 3.66 4.72
N HIS A 261 15.02 4.15 5.41
CA HIS A 261 14.87 5.58 5.70
C HIS A 261 16.00 6.08 6.61
N LEU A 262 16.39 5.31 7.64
CA LEU A 262 17.53 5.62 8.48
C LEU A 262 18.84 5.64 7.67
N ALA A 263 19.05 4.65 6.81
CA ALA A 263 20.23 4.57 5.94
C ALA A 263 20.27 5.71 4.90
N ALA A 264 19.10 6.20 4.46
CA ALA A 264 18.99 7.31 3.51
C ALA A 264 19.12 8.71 4.15
N ARG A 265 19.13 8.83 5.48
CA ARG A 265 19.24 10.14 6.18
C ARG A 265 20.41 11.03 5.68
N PRO A 266 21.62 10.50 5.40
CA PRO A 266 22.70 11.32 4.88
C PRO A 266 22.37 12.01 3.54
N LEU A 267 21.45 11.45 2.75
CA LEU A 267 21.02 12.06 1.48
C LEU A 267 20.34 13.42 1.70
N ARG A 268 19.76 13.66 2.90
CA ARG A 268 19.11 14.92 3.23
C ARG A 268 20.07 16.10 3.14
N SER A 269 21.20 16.03 3.83
CA SER A 269 22.21 17.12 3.82
C SER A 269 22.84 17.29 2.43
N ALA A 270 23.17 16.15 1.78
CA ALA A 270 23.70 16.19 0.40
C ALA A 270 22.70 16.81 -0.58
N THR A 271 21.40 16.48 -0.47
CA THR A 271 20.37 17.07 -1.34
C THR A 271 20.20 18.56 -1.08
N VAL A 272 20.18 18.98 0.19
CA VAL A 272 20.09 20.41 0.53
C VAL A 272 21.28 21.19 -0.01
N SER A 273 22.52 20.71 0.17
CA SER A 273 23.71 21.39 -0.32
C SER A 273 23.72 21.49 -1.85
N VAL A 274 23.41 20.40 -2.56
CA VAL A 274 23.31 20.41 -4.03
C VAL A 274 22.21 21.37 -4.51
N PHE A 275 21.04 21.38 -3.84
CA PHE A 275 19.95 22.28 -4.22
C PHE A 275 20.33 23.76 -4.05
N LEU A 276 21.04 24.10 -2.97
CA LEU A 276 21.47 25.48 -2.72
C LEU A 276 22.64 25.91 -3.62
N GLU A 277 23.50 24.97 -4.03
CA GLU A 277 24.64 25.26 -4.92
C GLU A 277 24.22 25.42 -6.38
N TRP A 278 23.33 24.56 -6.88
CA TRP A 278 22.96 24.47 -8.29
C TRP A 278 21.55 24.95 -8.61
N GLY A 279 20.72 25.09 -7.60
CA GLY A 279 19.32 25.49 -7.71
C GLY A 279 19.10 26.96 -7.35
N PRO A 280 17.81 27.34 -7.30
CA PRO A 280 17.43 28.66 -6.83
C PRO A 280 17.77 28.82 -5.35
N ASP A 281 18.31 29.98 -4.97
CA ASP A 281 18.64 30.30 -3.57
C ASP A 281 17.37 30.44 -2.70
N ASN A 282 16.83 29.30 -2.27
CA ASN A 282 15.67 29.24 -1.38
C ASN A 282 15.83 28.09 -0.36
N THR A 283 16.23 28.45 0.87
CA THR A 283 16.48 27.51 1.97
C THR A 283 15.26 26.68 2.37
N TYR A 284 14.04 27.25 2.29
CA TYR A 284 12.80 26.54 2.61
C TYR A 284 12.51 25.45 1.57
N ALA A 285 12.65 25.77 0.28
CA ALA A 285 12.49 24.80 -0.79
C ALA A 285 13.55 23.69 -0.69
N ALA A 286 14.83 24.07 -0.47
CA ALA A 286 15.92 23.11 -0.25
C ALA A 286 15.63 22.15 0.91
N TYR A 287 15.11 22.67 2.02
CA TYR A 287 14.73 21.88 3.19
C TYR A 287 13.64 20.85 2.87
N VAL A 288 12.59 21.26 2.14
CA VAL A 288 11.49 20.36 1.75
C VAL A 288 11.99 19.27 0.81
N VAL A 289 12.82 19.58 -0.20
CA VAL A 289 13.42 18.56 -1.07
C VAL A 289 14.30 17.62 -0.27
N GLY A 290 15.11 18.16 0.65
CA GLY A 290 15.94 17.36 1.54
C GLY A 290 15.16 16.40 2.43
N LEU A 291 13.92 16.72 2.82
CA LEU A 291 13.02 15.80 3.54
C LEU A 291 12.41 14.73 2.63
N LEU A 292 12.03 15.09 1.41
CA LEU A 292 11.31 14.20 0.49
C LEU A 292 12.23 13.11 -0.08
N VAL A 293 13.49 13.43 -0.40
CA VAL A 293 14.40 12.49 -1.08
C VAL A 293 14.66 11.22 -0.26
N PRO A 294 15.03 11.27 1.03
CA PRO A 294 15.20 10.04 1.82
C PRO A 294 13.94 9.20 1.92
N ILE A 295 12.77 9.84 2.05
CA ILE A 295 11.47 9.16 2.11
C ILE A 295 11.19 8.44 0.79
N ALA A 296 11.35 9.13 -0.35
CA ALA A 296 11.12 8.57 -1.67
C ALA A 296 12.04 7.38 -1.97
N VAL A 297 13.35 7.53 -1.69
CA VAL A 297 14.34 6.46 -1.86
C VAL A 297 13.99 5.25 -1.01
N ALA A 298 13.68 5.46 0.27
CA ALA A 298 13.31 4.37 1.18
C ALA A 298 12.03 3.64 0.73
N LEU A 299 11.00 4.37 0.29
CA LEU A 299 9.74 3.79 -0.21
C LEU A 299 9.95 2.98 -1.49
N LEU A 300 10.72 3.50 -2.46
CA LEU A 300 11.00 2.82 -3.72
C LEU A 300 11.79 1.53 -3.49
N LEU A 301 12.83 1.57 -2.67
CA LEU A 301 13.66 0.40 -2.36
C LEU A 301 12.89 -0.64 -1.53
N ALA A 302 12.17 -0.20 -0.48
CA ALA A 302 11.34 -1.10 0.31
C ALA A 302 10.26 -1.76 -0.56
N GLY A 303 9.60 -1.00 -1.42
CA GLY A 303 8.61 -1.52 -2.37
C GLY A 303 9.22 -2.53 -3.34
N ALA A 304 10.35 -2.23 -3.96
CA ALA A 304 11.03 -3.15 -4.89
C ALA A 304 11.43 -4.47 -4.24
N LEU A 305 11.81 -4.45 -2.96
CA LEU A 305 12.23 -5.65 -2.23
C LEU A 305 11.06 -6.48 -1.67
N ILE A 306 10.00 -5.82 -1.16
CA ILE A 306 8.90 -6.49 -0.45
C ILE A 306 7.75 -6.89 -1.36
N LEU A 307 7.43 -6.12 -2.39
CA LEU A 307 6.25 -6.42 -3.21
C LEU A 307 6.33 -7.77 -3.93
N PRO A 308 7.46 -8.21 -4.54
CA PRO A 308 7.53 -9.52 -5.18
C PRO A 308 7.19 -10.68 -4.25
N PRO A 309 7.83 -10.85 -3.07
CA PRO A 309 7.49 -11.94 -2.16
C PRO A 309 6.07 -11.81 -1.58
N ALA A 310 5.60 -10.59 -1.28
CA ALA A 310 4.27 -10.37 -0.74
C ALA A 310 3.17 -10.76 -1.74
N HIS A 311 3.27 -10.32 -2.99
CA HIS A 311 2.29 -10.65 -4.03
C HIS A 311 2.32 -12.14 -4.40
N THR A 312 3.51 -12.73 -4.45
CA THR A 312 3.66 -14.19 -4.69
C THR A 312 3.01 -14.99 -3.55
N ALA A 313 3.26 -14.61 -2.29
CA ALA A 313 2.70 -15.30 -1.13
C ALA A 313 1.15 -15.20 -1.08
N LEU A 314 0.59 -14.02 -1.38
CA LEU A 314 -0.87 -13.84 -1.46
C LEU A 314 -1.48 -14.65 -2.60
N THR A 315 -0.82 -14.75 -3.74
CA THR A 315 -1.27 -15.57 -4.87
C THR A 315 -1.24 -17.07 -4.52
N VAL A 316 -0.17 -17.54 -3.88
CA VAL A 316 -0.07 -18.94 -3.41
C VAL A 316 -1.14 -19.24 -2.35
N LEU A 317 -1.38 -18.32 -1.41
CA LEU A 317 -2.44 -18.48 -0.42
C LEU A 317 -3.82 -18.54 -1.07
N HIS A 318 -4.11 -17.64 -2.02
CA HIS A 318 -5.36 -17.63 -2.77
C HIS A 318 -5.64 -18.98 -3.44
N ARG A 319 -4.68 -19.53 -4.19
CA ARG A 319 -4.81 -20.85 -4.83
C ARG A 319 -5.12 -21.96 -3.83
N ARG A 320 -4.48 -21.95 -2.66
CA ARG A 320 -4.75 -22.95 -1.62
C ARG A 320 -6.13 -22.85 -1.02
N LEU A 321 -6.63 -21.62 -0.83
CA LEU A 321 -7.99 -21.43 -0.32
C LEU A 321 -9.02 -21.90 -1.34
N LEU A 322 -8.77 -21.71 -2.65
CA LEU A 322 -9.61 -22.25 -3.71
C LEU A 322 -9.65 -23.79 -3.68
N THR A 323 -8.49 -24.46 -3.61
CA THR A 323 -8.46 -25.94 -3.56
C THR A 323 -9.08 -26.50 -2.28
N ALA A 324 -9.02 -25.78 -1.16
CA ALA A 324 -9.69 -26.16 0.08
C ALA A 324 -11.19 -25.88 0.08
N ALA A 325 -11.68 -25.01 -0.81
CA ALA A 325 -13.10 -24.68 -0.98
C ALA A 325 -13.82 -25.58 -1.97
N ALA A 326 -13.07 -26.30 -2.85
CA ALA A 326 -13.67 -27.27 -3.78
C ALA A 326 -14.35 -28.41 -3.00
N PRO A 327 -15.60 -28.75 -3.32
CA PRO A 327 -16.27 -29.91 -2.71
C PRO A 327 -15.41 -31.15 -2.94
N ARG A 328 -15.18 -31.93 -1.88
CA ARG A 328 -14.62 -33.28 -2.01
C ARG A 328 -15.74 -34.14 -2.59
N GLY A 329 -15.68 -34.36 -3.93
CA GLY A 329 -16.58 -35.24 -4.62
C GLY A 329 -16.42 -36.69 -4.15
#